data_b5bb64880898ef6b2aae0c73b8f737c4
#
_entry.id   b5bb64880898ef6b2aae0c73b8f737c4
#
_cell.length_a   1.000
_cell.length_b   1.000
_cell.length_c   1.000
_cell.angle_alpha   90.00
_cell.angle_beta   90.00
_cell.angle_gamma   90.00
#
_symmetry.space_group_name_H-M   'P 1'
#
loop_
_entity.id
_entity.type
_entity.pdbx_description
1 polymer ?
#
loop_
_entity_poly.entity_id
_entity_poly.type
_entity_poly.pdbx_seq_one_letter_code
_entity_poly.pdbx_strand_id
1 'polypeptide(L)'
;GSEMCIRDSDITMKQFIAFVRKEFFHIFRDRRTMLILLGMPIVQIILFGFAITTEVKNVRVAVLDPSNDVVTRRIIDRVDASEYFTVIRRLHSPEEADRFFRSGDIDMAIVFSEHFSDNLYTGEAGVQIISDATDPNMATMQAGYATNIISMTGQEMLPPGVRASAIVPQVKLLYNPQMKSAYNFVPGVMGLILMLICAM
;
A
#
# COMPACT_ATOMS: atom_id res chain seq x y z
N GLY A 1 -53.99 -4.73 -31.71
CA GLY A 1 -53.01 -5.57 -30.99
C GLY A 1 -52.03 -4.81 -30.11
N SER A 2 -51.96 -3.49 -30.19
CA SER A 2 -50.97 -2.67 -29.44
C SER A 2 -51.43 -2.23 -28.05
N GLU A 3 -52.72 -2.13 -27.80
CA GLU A 3 -53.22 -1.70 -26.49
C GLU A 3 -53.19 -2.78 -25.41
N MET A 4 -53.15 -4.04 -25.79
CA MET A 4 -53.11 -5.18 -24.84
C MET A 4 -51.69 -5.37 -24.23
N CYS A 5 -50.62 -5.07 -24.99
CA CYS A 5 -49.25 -5.17 -24.50
C CYS A 5 -48.88 -4.07 -23.50
N ILE A 6 -49.44 -2.86 -23.63
CA ILE A 6 -49.13 -1.73 -22.73
C ILE A 6 -49.79 -1.97 -21.36
N ARG A 7 -50.95 -2.57 -21.33
CA ARG A 7 -51.72 -2.85 -20.09
C ARG A 7 -51.05 -3.96 -19.24
N ASP A 8 -50.43 -4.93 -19.86
CA ASP A 8 -49.69 -6.00 -19.16
C ASP A 8 -48.41 -5.50 -18.52
N SER A 9 -47.68 -4.56 -19.17
CA SER A 9 -46.46 -3.99 -18.60
C SER A 9 -46.74 -3.09 -17.38
N ASP A 10 -47.82 -2.35 -17.39
CA ASP A 10 -48.26 -1.51 -16.26
C ASP A 10 -48.71 -2.33 -15.04
N ILE A 11 -49.37 -3.46 -15.27
CA ILE A 11 -49.78 -4.39 -14.20
C ILE A 11 -48.55 -5.02 -13.56
N THR A 12 -47.59 -5.45 -14.35
CA THR A 12 -46.33 -6.06 -13.88
C THR A 12 -45.51 -5.06 -13.07
N MET A 13 -45.40 -3.80 -13.50
CA MET A 13 -44.68 -2.76 -12.77
C MET A 13 -45.36 -2.43 -11.42
N LYS A 14 -46.69 -2.33 -11.38
CA LYS A 14 -47.42 -2.10 -10.12
C LYS A 14 -47.30 -3.27 -9.16
N GLN A 15 -47.33 -4.50 -9.66
CA GLN A 15 -47.12 -5.71 -8.87
C GLN A 15 -45.70 -5.77 -8.31
N PHE A 16 -44.71 -5.42 -9.13
CA PHE A 16 -43.32 -5.35 -8.70
C PHE A 16 -43.10 -4.33 -7.59
N ILE A 17 -43.62 -3.12 -7.75
CA ILE A 17 -43.54 -2.04 -6.74
C ILE A 17 -44.24 -2.47 -5.44
N ALA A 18 -45.42 -3.09 -5.54
CA ALA A 18 -46.16 -3.58 -4.39
C ALA A 18 -45.41 -4.69 -3.65
N PHE A 19 -44.76 -5.59 -4.41
CA PHE A 19 -43.88 -6.64 -3.85
C PHE A 19 -42.68 -6.05 -3.12
N VAL A 20 -41.93 -5.15 -3.78
CA VAL A 20 -40.76 -4.49 -3.18
C VAL A 20 -41.18 -3.73 -1.91
N ARG A 21 -42.30 -3.00 -1.94
CA ARG A 21 -42.79 -2.29 -0.77
C ARG A 21 -43.17 -3.22 0.37
N LYS A 22 -43.80 -4.35 0.07
CA LYS A 22 -44.16 -5.36 1.06
C LYS A 22 -42.90 -5.94 1.72
N GLU A 23 -41.90 -6.35 0.91
CA GLU A 23 -40.63 -6.91 1.42
C GLU A 23 -39.87 -5.87 2.25
N PHE A 24 -39.86 -4.59 1.82
CA PHE A 24 -39.24 -3.52 2.55
C PHE A 24 -39.86 -3.33 3.95
N PHE A 25 -41.20 -3.32 4.03
CA PHE A 25 -41.87 -3.25 5.32
C PHE A 25 -41.66 -4.50 6.18
N HIS A 26 -41.54 -5.67 5.56
CA HIS A 26 -41.27 -6.91 6.27
C HIS A 26 -39.88 -6.87 6.93
N ILE A 27 -38.86 -6.41 6.19
CA ILE A 27 -37.48 -6.25 6.67
C ILE A 27 -37.43 -5.22 7.81
N PHE A 28 -38.09 -4.07 7.68
CA PHE A 28 -38.09 -3.03 8.70
C PHE A 28 -38.87 -3.40 9.97
N ARG A 29 -39.80 -4.33 9.87
CA ARG A 29 -40.59 -4.81 11.01
C ARG A 29 -39.86 -5.85 11.83
N ASP A 30 -38.93 -6.59 11.21
CA ASP A 30 -38.12 -7.58 11.92
C ASP A 30 -36.85 -6.95 12.47
N ARG A 31 -36.84 -6.70 13.78
CA ARG A 31 -35.70 -6.10 14.47
C ARG A 31 -34.44 -6.90 14.36
N ARG A 32 -34.50 -8.23 14.27
CA ARG A 32 -33.32 -9.09 14.14
C ARG A 32 -32.69 -8.94 12.77
N THR A 33 -33.49 -9.00 11.72
CA THR A 33 -33.03 -8.80 10.33
C THR A 33 -32.47 -7.40 10.14
N MET A 34 -33.12 -6.36 10.71
CA MET A 34 -32.60 -4.98 10.67
C MET A 34 -31.28 -4.83 11.38
N LEU A 35 -31.10 -5.45 12.55
CA LEU A 35 -29.88 -5.38 13.31
C LEU A 35 -28.71 -6.04 12.57
N ILE A 36 -28.95 -7.17 11.91
CA ILE A 36 -27.94 -7.85 11.09
C ILE A 36 -27.64 -7.04 9.82
N LEU A 37 -28.68 -6.61 9.09
CA LEU A 37 -28.55 -5.94 7.80
C LEU A 37 -27.85 -4.57 7.92
N LEU A 38 -28.17 -3.81 8.97
CA LEU A 38 -27.58 -2.48 9.20
C LEU A 38 -26.40 -2.51 10.17
N GLY A 39 -26.47 -3.36 11.19
CA GLY A 39 -25.44 -3.46 12.22
C GLY A 39 -24.14 -4.05 11.68
N MET A 40 -24.21 -5.07 10.84
CA MET A 40 -23.00 -5.69 10.26
C MET A 40 -22.17 -4.71 9.44
N PRO A 41 -22.71 -3.95 8.46
CA PRO A 41 -21.93 -2.96 7.74
C PRO A 41 -21.34 -1.86 8.64
N ILE A 42 -22.07 -1.43 9.67
CA ILE A 42 -21.57 -0.43 10.61
C ILE A 42 -20.39 -0.98 11.41
N VAL A 43 -20.51 -2.18 11.96
CA VAL A 43 -19.41 -2.86 12.69
C VAL A 43 -18.22 -3.05 11.74
N GLN A 44 -18.47 -3.42 10.50
CA GLN A 44 -17.44 -3.65 9.50
C GLN A 44 -16.70 -2.35 9.12
N ILE A 45 -17.42 -1.23 8.95
CA ILE A 45 -16.80 0.09 8.69
C ILE A 45 -15.96 0.52 9.90
N ILE A 46 -16.45 0.34 11.12
CA ILE A 46 -15.70 0.67 12.33
C ILE A 46 -14.44 -0.20 12.41
N LEU A 47 -14.58 -1.51 12.22
CA LEU A 47 -13.48 -2.48 12.32
C LEU A 47 -12.41 -2.20 11.26
N PHE A 48 -12.79 -2.01 10.02
CA PHE A 48 -11.86 -1.69 8.93
C PHE A 48 -11.30 -0.27 9.06
N GLY A 49 -12.08 0.70 9.50
CA GLY A 49 -11.62 2.07 9.69
C GLY A 49 -10.57 2.22 10.79
N PHE A 50 -10.63 1.37 11.84
CA PHE A 50 -9.60 1.35 12.88
C PHE A 50 -8.47 0.36 12.64
N ALA A 51 -8.73 -0.75 11.93
CA ALA A 51 -7.74 -1.81 11.70
C ALA A 51 -6.79 -1.50 10.53
N ILE A 52 -7.21 -0.69 9.57
CA ILE A 52 -6.36 -0.29 8.45
C ILE A 52 -5.67 1.03 8.80
N THR A 53 -4.63 0.97 9.63
CA THR A 53 -3.68 2.06 9.75
C THR A 53 -2.79 2.07 8.52
N THR A 54 -3.10 2.96 7.60
CA THR A 54 -2.29 3.22 6.39
C THR A 54 -1.14 4.20 6.68
N GLU A 55 -0.83 4.44 7.93
CA GLU A 55 0.28 5.33 8.29
C GLU A 55 1.60 4.58 8.24
N VAL A 56 2.47 5.00 7.32
CA VAL A 56 3.87 4.58 7.29
C VAL A 56 4.57 5.24 8.47
N LYS A 57 4.95 4.46 9.47
CA LYS A 57 5.71 4.93 10.65
C LYS A 57 6.73 3.88 11.07
N ASN A 58 7.90 4.35 11.52
CA ASN A 58 8.94 3.50 12.10
C ASN A 58 9.40 2.34 11.18
N VAL A 59 9.47 2.58 9.87
CA VAL A 59 10.00 1.59 8.93
C VAL A 59 11.48 1.36 9.21
N ARG A 60 11.85 0.13 9.50
CA ARG A 60 13.23 -0.24 9.80
C ARG A 60 14.02 -0.38 8.52
N VAL A 61 14.96 0.55 8.32
CA VAL A 61 15.76 0.65 7.11
C VAL A 61 17.17 0.15 7.36
N ALA A 62 17.67 -0.69 6.45
CA ALA A 62 19.09 -0.98 6.34
C ALA A 62 19.68 -0.28 5.11
N VAL A 63 20.92 0.18 5.21
CA VAL A 63 21.58 0.92 4.14
C VAL A 63 22.86 0.23 3.72
N LEU A 64 23.02 0.00 2.42
CA LEU A 64 24.25 -0.41 1.78
C LEU A 64 24.82 0.77 0.99
N ASP A 65 25.92 1.34 1.47
CA ASP A 65 26.56 2.51 0.90
C ASP A 65 28.04 2.23 0.62
N PRO A 66 28.38 1.66 -0.55
CA PRO A 66 29.76 1.41 -0.94
C PRO A 66 30.51 2.71 -1.30
N SER A 67 29.79 3.76 -1.69
CA SER A 67 30.37 5.06 -2.04
C SER A 67 30.85 5.84 -0.82
N ASN A 68 30.09 5.80 0.27
CA ASN A 68 30.37 6.45 1.55
C ASN A 68 30.81 7.93 1.40
N ASP A 69 30.19 8.65 0.47
CA ASP A 69 30.47 10.05 0.15
C ASP A 69 29.56 11.04 0.92
N VAL A 70 29.79 12.32 0.71
CA VAL A 70 29.03 13.38 1.40
C VAL A 70 27.56 13.37 1.01
N VAL A 71 27.26 13.04 -0.25
CA VAL A 71 25.89 13.06 -0.78
C VAL A 71 25.07 11.89 -0.20
N THR A 72 25.65 10.67 -0.23
CA THR A 72 24.98 9.50 0.32
C THR A 72 24.73 9.64 1.81
N ARG A 73 25.71 10.16 2.57
CA ARG A 73 25.53 10.44 4.01
C ARG A 73 24.40 11.43 4.25
N ARG A 74 24.32 12.50 3.47
CA ARG A 74 23.26 13.50 3.61
C ARG A 74 21.89 12.92 3.33
N ILE A 75 21.77 12.05 2.30
CA ILE A 75 20.53 11.34 1.99
C ILE A 75 20.14 10.40 3.15
N ILE A 76 21.09 9.65 3.67
CA ILE A 76 20.87 8.72 4.79
C ILE A 76 20.39 9.49 6.03
N ASP A 77 21.06 10.60 6.37
CA ASP A 77 20.70 11.43 7.51
C ASP A 77 19.28 12.02 7.34
N ARG A 78 18.90 12.39 6.10
CA ARG A 78 17.56 12.91 5.82
C ARG A 78 16.48 11.84 5.92
N VAL A 79 16.79 10.61 5.50
CA VAL A 79 15.91 9.46 5.65
C VAL A 79 15.71 9.16 7.13
N ASP A 80 16.78 9.09 7.91
CA ASP A 80 16.73 8.79 9.34
C ASP A 80 16.05 9.90 10.17
N ALA A 81 16.21 11.15 9.77
CA ALA A 81 15.55 12.31 10.40
C ALA A 81 14.05 12.41 10.07
N SER A 82 13.52 11.57 9.18
CA SER A 82 12.11 11.60 8.83
C SER A 82 11.28 10.83 9.87
N GLU A 83 10.00 11.20 10.00
CA GLU A 83 9.05 10.48 10.88
C GLU A 83 8.70 9.06 10.38
N TYR A 84 9.08 8.75 9.14
CA TYR A 84 8.66 7.51 8.46
C TYR A 84 9.66 6.39 8.62
N PHE A 85 10.96 6.71 8.70
CA PHE A 85 12.04 5.75 8.61
C PHE A 85 12.99 5.83 9.80
N THR A 86 13.53 4.68 10.18
CA THR A 86 14.60 4.58 11.16
C THR A 86 15.72 3.73 10.58
N VAL A 87 16.89 4.32 10.41
CA VAL A 87 18.07 3.61 9.88
C VAL A 87 18.72 2.81 11.02
N ILE A 88 18.44 1.51 11.03
CA ILE A 88 18.89 0.63 12.13
C ILE A 88 20.20 -0.09 11.84
N ARG A 89 20.57 -0.26 10.57
CA ARG A 89 21.76 -1.03 10.18
C ARG A 89 22.43 -0.46 8.94
N ARG A 90 23.77 -0.59 8.93
CA ARG A 90 24.58 -0.46 7.72
C ARG A 90 25.00 -1.84 7.27
N LEU A 91 24.80 -2.14 6.00
CA LEU A 91 25.14 -3.42 5.38
C LEU A 91 26.47 -3.31 4.67
N HIS A 92 27.16 -4.44 4.58
CA HIS A 92 28.43 -4.54 3.85
C HIS A 92 28.28 -5.36 2.56
N SER A 93 27.23 -6.14 2.43
CA SER A 93 26.95 -6.90 1.21
C SER A 93 25.44 -7.04 0.96
N PRO A 94 25.02 -7.24 -0.31
CA PRO A 94 23.61 -7.46 -0.65
C PRO A 94 23.03 -8.73 -0.02
N GLU A 95 23.86 -9.77 0.24
CA GLU A 95 23.43 -11.04 0.84
C GLU A 95 23.03 -10.85 2.31
N GLU A 96 23.62 -9.86 2.98
CA GLU A 96 23.20 -9.50 4.34
C GLU A 96 21.76 -8.98 4.36
N ALA A 97 21.36 -8.20 3.36
CA ALA A 97 19.99 -7.70 3.25
C ALA A 97 18.97 -8.85 3.20
N ASP A 98 19.22 -9.86 2.36
CA ASP A 98 18.33 -11.03 2.25
C ASP A 98 18.17 -11.76 3.58
N ARG A 99 19.25 -11.87 4.36
CA ARG A 99 19.21 -12.49 5.67
C ARG A 99 18.34 -11.72 6.65
N PHE A 100 18.50 -10.39 6.70
CA PHE A 100 17.74 -9.54 7.60
C PHE A 100 16.26 -9.41 7.20
N PHE A 101 15.92 -9.48 5.91
CA PHE A 101 14.55 -9.60 5.45
C PHE A 101 13.91 -10.91 5.91
N ARG A 102 14.62 -12.04 5.81
CA ARG A 102 14.11 -13.35 6.25
C ARG A 102 13.93 -13.45 7.77
N SER A 103 14.76 -12.76 8.55
CA SER A 103 14.58 -12.71 10.01
C SER A 103 13.51 -11.70 10.45
N GLY A 104 13.01 -10.86 9.53
CA GLY A 104 12.05 -9.80 9.84
C GLY A 104 12.65 -8.67 10.66
N ASP A 105 13.98 -8.50 10.61
CA ASP A 105 14.66 -7.41 11.32
C ASP A 105 14.55 -6.08 10.60
N ILE A 106 14.42 -6.09 9.26
CA ILE A 106 14.30 -4.92 8.41
C ILE A 106 13.06 -5.01 7.51
N ASP A 107 12.47 -3.86 7.22
CA ASP A 107 11.31 -3.72 6.34
C ASP A 107 11.72 -3.19 4.96
N MET A 108 12.85 -2.46 4.90
CA MET A 108 13.38 -1.84 3.68
C MET A 108 14.90 -1.84 3.68
N ALA A 109 15.50 -1.98 2.49
CA ALA A 109 16.92 -1.74 2.27
C ALA A 109 17.12 -0.71 1.16
N ILE A 110 18.03 0.24 1.39
CA ILE A 110 18.46 1.25 0.41
C ILE A 110 19.90 0.93 0.02
N VAL A 111 20.11 0.72 -1.27
CA VAL A 111 21.41 0.37 -1.85
C VAL A 111 21.86 1.49 -2.78
N PHE A 112 22.99 2.10 -2.49
CA PHE A 112 23.61 3.12 -3.34
C PHE A 112 24.59 2.48 -4.32
N SER A 113 24.74 3.07 -5.52
CA SER A 113 25.80 2.69 -6.46
C SER A 113 27.17 3.13 -5.96
N GLU A 114 28.21 2.47 -6.42
CA GLU A 114 29.58 2.93 -6.24
C GLU A 114 29.78 4.31 -6.92
N HIS A 115 30.64 5.15 -6.36
CA HIS A 115 30.94 6.49 -6.88
C HIS A 115 29.68 7.36 -7.08
N PHE A 116 28.74 7.27 -6.15
CA PHE A 116 27.41 7.90 -6.26
C PHE A 116 27.52 9.40 -6.52
N SER A 117 28.38 10.10 -5.78
CA SER A 117 28.55 11.55 -5.90
C SER A 117 29.04 11.97 -7.29
N ASP A 118 29.97 11.23 -7.86
CA ASP A 118 30.53 11.52 -9.19
C ASP A 118 29.47 11.24 -10.27
N ASN A 119 28.74 10.13 -10.13
CA ASN A 119 27.71 9.71 -11.03
C ASN A 119 26.45 10.58 -10.97
N LEU A 120 26.28 11.34 -9.90
CA LEU A 120 25.15 12.27 -9.77
C LEU A 120 25.18 13.36 -10.86
N TYR A 121 26.37 13.82 -11.22
CA TYR A 121 26.55 14.84 -12.28
C TYR A 121 26.44 14.29 -13.69
N THR A 122 26.73 13.01 -13.89
CA THR A 122 26.58 12.34 -15.20
C THR A 122 25.18 11.76 -15.43
N GLY A 123 24.37 11.68 -14.38
CA GLY A 123 23.04 11.07 -14.43
C GLY A 123 23.03 9.54 -14.31
N GLU A 124 24.14 8.96 -13.92
CA GLU A 124 24.31 7.51 -13.74
C GLU A 124 24.20 7.08 -12.27
N ALA A 125 23.95 8.02 -11.35
CA ALA A 125 23.76 7.74 -9.94
C ALA A 125 22.53 6.84 -9.73
N GLY A 126 22.76 5.62 -9.31
CA GLY A 126 21.72 4.62 -9.04
C GLY A 126 21.42 4.47 -7.57
N VAL A 127 20.13 4.46 -7.21
CA VAL A 127 19.67 4.03 -5.89
C VAL A 127 18.67 2.90 -6.08
N GLN A 128 18.90 1.78 -5.43
CA GLN A 128 17.93 0.70 -5.41
C GLN A 128 17.23 0.67 -4.06
N ILE A 129 15.92 0.68 -4.08
CA ILE A 129 15.06 0.51 -2.90
C ILE A 129 14.48 -0.90 -2.94
N ILE A 130 14.79 -1.70 -1.93
CA ILE A 130 14.29 -3.06 -1.76
C ILE A 130 13.32 -3.02 -0.60
N SER A 131 12.07 -3.39 -0.80
CA SER A 131 11.03 -3.40 0.24
C SER A 131 10.41 -4.78 0.37
N ASP A 132 10.07 -5.13 1.60
CA ASP A 132 9.24 -6.32 1.87
C ASP A 132 7.83 -6.06 1.37
N ALA A 133 7.41 -6.82 0.36
CA ALA A 133 6.10 -6.71 -0.25
C ALA A 133 5.12 -7.79 0.24
N THR A 134 5.31 -8.30 1.44
CA THR A 134 4.32 -9.15 2.12
C THR A 134 3.00 -8.39 2.22
N ASP A 135 3.03 -7.09 2.55
CA ASP A 135 1.92 -6.16 2.34
C ASP A 135 2.24 -5.22 1.15
N PRO A 136 1.63 -5.44 -0.03
CA PRO A 136 1.91 -4.65 -1.23
C PRO A 136 1.55 -3.17 -1.09
N ASN A 137 0.52 -2.84 -0.31
CA ASN A 137 0.08 -1.46 -0.13
C ASN A 137 1.11 -0.69 0.69
N MET A 138 1.53 -1.28 1.81
CA MET A 138 2.57 -0.69 2.67
C MET A 138 3.90 -0.57 1.92
N ALA A 139 4.33 -1.60 1.20
CA ALA A 139 5.56 -1.58 0.42
C ALA A 139 5.58 -0.46 -0.63
N THR A 140 4.46 -0.27 -1.33
CA THR A 140 4.33 0.80 -2.35
C THR A 140 4.41 2.18 -1.71
N MET A 141 3.73 2.38 -0.59
CA MET A 141 3.75 3.66 0.13
C MET A 141 5.14 3.97 0.68
N GLN A 142 5.77 3.01 1.35
CA GLN A 142 7.14 3.14 1.87
C GLN A 142 8.14 3.47 0.77
N ALA A 143 8.10 2.74 -0.36
CA ALA A 143 8.96 3.00 -1.50
C ALA A 143 8.72 4.39 -2.11
N GLY A 144 7.47 4.84 -2.17
CA GLY A 144 7.10 6.18 -2.63
C GLY A 144 7.67 7.29 -1.73
N TYR A 145 7.54 7.16 -0.41
CA TYR A 145 8.11 8.13 0.54
C TYR A 145 9.64 8.16 0.48
N ALA A 146 10.29 6.99 0.45
CA ALA A 146 11.74 6.89 0.33
C ALA A 146 12.24 7.52 -0.98
N THR A 147 11.58 7.22 -2.11
CA THR A 147 11.87 7.82 -3.41
C THR A 147 11.79 9.33 -3.38
N ASN A 148 10.75 9.88 -2.75
CA ASN A 148 10.57 11.32 -2.63
C ASN A 148 11.69 11.99 -1.83
N ILE A 149 12.03 11.44 -0.65
CA ILE A 149 13.10 11.99 0.20
C ILE A 149 14.44 11.94 -0.53
N ILE A 150 14.77 10.81 -1.17
CA ILE A 150 16.04 10.63 -1.89
C ILE A 150 16.12 11.60 -3.08
N SER A 151 15.06 11.71 -3.87
CA SER A 151 15.03 12.59 -5.04
C SER A 151 15.12 14.07 -4.67
N MET A 152 14.38 14.50 -3.65
CA MET A 152 14.43 15.89 -3.16
C MET A 152 15.81 16.23 -2.61
N THR A 153 16.39 15.36 -1.78
CA THR A 153 17.71 15.61 -1.19
C THR A 153 18.80 15.63 -2.26
N GLY A 154 18.71 14.74 -3.24
CA GLY A 154 19.65 14.72 -4.37
C GLY A 154 19.56 16.01 -5.21
N GLN A 155 18.37 16.54 -5.45
CA GLN A 155 18.17 17.81 -6.15
C GLN A 155 18.71 19.01 -5.37
N GLU A 156 18.54 19.06 -4.05
CA GLU A 156 19.05 20.11 -3.19
C GLU A 156 20.59 20.22 -3.22
N MET A 157 21.26 19.10 -3.49
CA MET A 157 22.72 19.04 -3.49
C MET A 157 23.37 19.41 -4.83
N LEU A 158 22.58 19.59 -5.88
CA LEU A 158 23.08 19.99 -7.18
C LEU A 158 23.23 21.51 -7.28
N PRO A 159 24.25 22.02 -8.00
CA PRO A 159 24.40 23.44 -8.25
C PRO A 159 23.19 24.02 -9.00
N PRO A 160 22.82 25.29 -8.75
CA PRO A 160 21.75 25.96 -9.47
C PRO A 160 22.02 25.94 -10.97
N GLY A 161 21.08 25.43 -11.76
CA GLY A 161 21.19 25.36 -13.23
C GLY A 161 21.63 24.01 -13.79
N VAL A 162 22.11 23.11 -12.99
CA VAL A 162 22.31 21.70 -13.37
C VAL A 162 20.97 20.99 -13.22
N ARG A 163 20.33 20.63 -14.35
CA ARG A 163 19.22 19.69 -14.29
C ARG A 163 19.82 18.32 -13.97
N ALA A 164 19.64 17.87 -12.72
CA ALA A 164 19.92 16.48 -12.42
C ALA A 164 19.18 15.63 -13.44
N SER A 165 19.85 14.72 -14.09
CA SER A 165 19.19 13.50 -14.52
C SER A 165 18.59 12.94 -13.24
N ALA A 166 17.27 12.92 -13.15
CA ALA A 166 16.57 12.60 -11.91
C ALA A 166 17.14 11.29 -11.37
N ILE A 167 17.57 11.29 -10.10
CA ILE A 167 17.84 10.02 -9.41
C ILE A 167 16.56 9.22 -9.55
N VAL A 168 16.56 8.19 -10.37
CA VAL A 168 15.43 7.28 -10.54
C VAL A 168 15.67 6.07 -9.66
N PRO A 169 15.10 6.03 -8.44
CA PRO A 169 15.24 4.87 -7.59
C PRO A 169 14.62 3.66 -8.26
N GLN A 170 15.38 2.59 -8.37
CA GLN A 170 14.86 1.30 -8.81
C GLN A 170 14.22 0.59 -7.63
N VAL A 171 12.90 0.47 -7.62
CA VAL A 171 12.16 -0.22 -6.56
C VAL A 171 12.10 -1.72 -6.88
N LYS A 172 12.66 -2.54 -5.99
CA LYS A 172 12.57 -4.01 -6.02
C LYS A 172 11.71 -4.49 -4.86
N LEU A 173 10.60 -5.13 -5.18
CA LEU A 173 9.69 -5.72 -4.21
C LEU A 173 10.03 -7.18 -3.98
N LEU A 174 10.27 -7.57 -2.73
CA LEU A 174 10.51 -8.95 -2.32
C LEU A 174 9.17 -9.64 -1.99
N TYR A 175 9.13 -10.95 -2.12
CA TYR A 175 8.02 -11.87 -1.81
C TYR A 175 6.74 -11.72 -2.64
N ASN A 176 6.38 -10.53 -3.12
CA ASN A 176 5.23 -10.33 -4.02
C ASN A 176 5.55 -9.31 -5.13
N PRO A 177 6.49 -9.61 -6.04
CA PRO A 177 6.95 -8.67 -7.06
C PRO A 177 5.87 -8.27 -8.07
N GLN A 178 4.77 -9.03 -8.15
CA GLN A 178 3.66 -8.75 -9.06
C GLN A 178 2.57 -7.88 -8.43
N MET A 179 2.74 -7.46 -7.15
CA MET A 179 1.76 -6.65 -6.39
C MET A 179 0.33 -7.18 -6.49
N LYS A 180 0.16 -8.49 -6.55
CA LYS A 180 -1.18 -9.09 -6.62
C LYS A 180 -1.86 -8.95 -5.26
N SER A 181 -2.77 -8.00 -5.17
CA SER A 181 -3.63 -7.79 -4.00
C SER A 181 -4.44 -9.04 -3.62
N ALA A 182 -4.60 -9.99 -4.56
CA ALA A 182 -5.30 -11.24 -4.33
C ALA A 182 -4.72 -12.05 -3.15
N TYR A 183 -3.41 -12.02 -2.92
CA TYR A 183 -2.79 -12.76 -1.83
C TYR A 183 -3.19 -12.25 -0.44
N ASN A 184 -3.50 -10.96 -0.32
CA ASN A 184 -3.99 -10.37 0.92
C ASN A 184 -5.52 -10.38 1.02
N PHE A 185 -6.20 -10.12 -0.11
CA PHE A 185 -7.67 -10.01 -0.14
C PHE A 185 -8.38 -11.36 -0.04
N VAL A 186 -7.86 -12.40 -0.70
CA VAL A 186 -8.55 -13.70 -0.76
C VAL A 186 -8.74 -14.32 0.62
N PRO A 187 -7.73 -14.40 1.51
CA PRO A 187 -7.94 -14.92 2.86
C PRO A 187 -8.93 -14.09 3.67
N GLY A 188 -8.90 -12.76 3.53
CA GLY A 188 -9.83 -11.86 4.21
C GLY A 188 -11.28 -12.07 3.76
N VAL A 189 -11.52 -12.16 2.46
CA VAL A 189 -12.85 -12.40 1.89
C VAL A 189 -13.35 -13.80 2.25
N MET A 190 -12.48 -14.81 2.23
CA MET A 190 -12.86 -16.17 2.66
C MET A 190 -13.28 -16.18 4.13
N GLY A 191 -12.57 -15.48 5.01
CA GLY A 191 -12.95 -15.32 6.41
C GLY A 191 -14.31 -14.64 6.57
N LEU A 192 -14.57 -13.60 5.78
CA LEU A 192 -15.85 -12.87 5.76
C LEU A 192 -17.01 -13.76 5.30
N ILE A 193 -16.83 -14.53 4.23
CA ILE A 193 -17.84 -15.47 3.72
C ILE A 193 -18.13 -16.57 4.74
N LEU A 194 -17.09 -17.15 5.35
CA LEU A 194 -17.25 -18.14 6.41
C LEU A 194 -18.01 -17.57 7.61
N MET A 195 -17.70 -16.34 8.02
CA MET A 195 -18.40 -15.65 9.11
C MET A 195 -19.88 -15.44 8.79
N LEU A 196 -20.20 -15.04 7.56
CA LEU A 196 -21.59 -14.88 7.07
C LEU A 196 -22.35 -16.22 7.08
N ILE A 197 -21.72 -17.30 6.60
CA ILE A 197 -22.34 -18.62 6.58
C ILE A 197 -22.57 -19.15 8.01
N CYS A 198 -21.63 -18.92 8.94
CA CYS A 198 -21.79 -19.35 10.33
C CYS A 198 -22.83 -18.51 11.11
N ALA A 199 -23.09 -17.28 10.67
CA ALA A 199 -24.09 -16.40 11.31
C ALA A 199 -25.53 -16.62 10.83
N MET A 200 -25.70 -17.39 9.78
CA MET A 200 -26.98 -17.68 9.12
C MET A 200 -27.57 -19.03 9.59
#